data_832d480408a83973f26760659f363a17
#
_entry.id   832d480408a83973f26760659f363a17
#
_cell.length_a   1.000
_cell.length_b   1.000
_cell.length_c   1.000
_cell.angle_alpha   90.00
_cell.angle_beta   90.00
_cell.angle_gamma   90.00
#
_symmetry.space_group_name_H-M   'P 1'
#
loop_
_entity.id
_entity.type
_entity.pdbx_description
1 polymer ?
#
loop_
_entity_poly.entity_id
_entity_poly.type
_entity_poly.pdbx_seq_one_letter_code
_entity_poly.pdbx_strand_id
1 'polypeptide(L)'
;MKTFYIIVLILLINFGAKLSFSQVLFDENFNYPAGDSIGAHGWNWNTGTTNTILVTSPGLSYSGYPLSGIGNSCRLRNNGNDAYKGFTADSIGAIYFSFMVKVDSAKSAGDYFAALIPPTSTTLYTARFYAKDSLGGLAFGLSKSTAAAGGIFYTGGNYTLGTTYVVVIKYIFNTGSTTDDVMNVYIFSAGLPASEPVSPTIGPVTGTANEGALGRIALRQGSAANAPSLTIDGLRISKTWSNIVSVRNVNSIAQGFALSQNYPNPFNPNTNINFSIPKNGFVNLTVYNSIGEEVGNLINENLNSGSYDYNFNGSSLNSGVYFYRLTFSAKEGDVSTETKKLILLK
;
A
#
# COMPACT_ATOMS: atom_id res chain seq x y z
N MET A 1 -58.80 10.07 -41.58
CA MET A 1 -58.12 10.33 -40.31
C MET A 1 -56.99 9.33 -40.13
N LYS A 2 -55.73 9.78 -40.30
CA LYS A 2 -54.53 8.93 -40.11
C LYS A 2 -53.96 9.26 -38.76
N THR A 3 -54.02 8.30 -37.86
CA THR A 3 -53.48 8.42 -36.46
C THR A 3 -51.96 8.18 -36.54
N PHE A 4 -51.17 9.22 -36.22
CA PHE A 4 -49.72 9.12 -36.04
C PHE A 4 -49.40 8.65 -34.61
N TYR A 5 -48.77 7.50 -34.49
CA TYR A 5 -48.16 7.06 -33.22
C TYR A 5 -46.75 7.64 -33.12
N ILE A 6 -46.53 8.51 -32.13
CA ILE A 6 -45.21 9.00 -31.77
C ILE A 6 -44.63 7.96 -30.78
N ILE A 7 -43.60 7.22 -31.23
CA ILE A 7 -42.80 6.36 -30.38
C ILE A 7 -41.75 7.26 -29.73
N VAL A 8 -41.93 7.54 -28.44
CA VAL A 8 -40.91 8.19 -27.58
C VAL A 8 -39.90 7.13 -27.18
N LEU A 9 -38.73 7.14 -27.82
CA LEU A 9 -37.58 6.32 -27.44
C LEU A 9 -36.90 6.95 -26.18
N ILE A 10 -37.21 6.43 -25.00
CA ILE A 10 -36.53 6.84 -23.76
C ILE A 10 -35.16 6.17 -23.77
N LEU A 11 -34.10 6.94 -24.08
CA LEU A 11 -32.72 6.53 -23.96
C LEU A 11 -32.35 6.54 -22.46
N LEU A 12 -32.43 5.39 -21.82
CA LEU A 12 -31.90 5.19 -20.46
C LEU A 12 -30.37 5.23 -20.54
N ILE A 13 -29.79 6.41 -20.32
CA ILE A 13 -28.36 6.54 -20.09
C ILE A 13 -28.07 5.94 -18.71
N ASN A 14 -27.64 4.69 -18.67
CA ASN A 14 -27.09 4.08 -17.48
C ASN A 14 -25.76 4.78 -17.16
N PHE A 15 -25.80 5.81 -16.31
CA PHE A 15 -24.63 6.26 -15.57
C PHE A 15 -24.31 5.18 -14.54
N GLY A 16 -23.66 4.12 -14.96
CA GLY A 16 -22.99 3.20 -14.06
C GLY A 16 -21.84 3.97 -13.42
N ALA A 17 -22.05 4.48 -12.21
CA ALA A 17 -20.95 4.89 -11.36
C ALA A 17 -20.04 3.67 -11.24
N LYS A 18 -18.88 3.70 -11.89
CA LYS A 18 -17.83 2.70 -11.65
C LYS A 18 -17.41 2.89 -10.20
N LEU A 19 -17.93 2.03 -9.33
CA LEU A 19 -17.45 1.92 -7.96
C LEU A 19 -15.95 1.61 -8.08
N SER A 20 -15.13 2.56 -7.65
CA SER A 20 -13.68 2.38 -7.60
C SER A 20 -13.40 1.42 -6.46
N PHE A 21 -13.24 0.14 -6.80
CA PHE A 21 -12.93 -0.89 -5.80
C PHE A 21 -11.54 -0.69 -5.24
N SER A 22 -11.41 -1.02 -3.97
CA SER A 22 -10.18 -1.17 -3.22
C SER A 22 -9.18 -2.01 -4.02
N GLN A 23 -8.10 -1.42 -4.50
CA GLN A 23 -7.13 -2.11 -5.34
C GLN A 23 -5.73 -1.97 -4.75
N VAL A 24 -5.07 -3.10 -4.53
CA VAL A 24 -3.63 -3.19 -4.37
C VAL A 24 -3.01 -3.21 -5.75
N LEU A 25 -2.15 -2.25 -6.05
CA LEU A 25 -1.48 -2.11 -7.35
C LEU A 25 -0.13 -2.80 -7.39
N PHE A 26 0.47 -3.03 -6.20
CA PHE A 26 1.80 -3.62 -6.07
C PHE A 26 2.03 -4.09 -4.64
N ASP A 27 2.70 -5.26 -4.51
CA ASP A 27 3.27 -5.78 -3.27
C ASP A 27 4.69 -6.29 -3.51
N GLU A 28 5.60 -6.03 -2.56
CA GLU A 28 6.94 -6.57 -2.53
C GLU A 28 7.35 -6.87 -1.09
N ASN A 29 7.63 -8.11 -0.78
CA ASN A 29 8.05 -8.60 0.52
C ASN A 29 9.41 -9.33 0.46
N PHE A 30 10.17 -9.10 -0.61
CA PHE A 30 11.51 -9.64 -0.83
C PHE A 30 11.65 -11.14 -0.52
N ASN A 31 10.64 -11.94 -0.88
CA ASN A 31 10.64 -13.38 -0.67
C ASN A 31 11.63 -14.08 -1.63
N TYR A 32 12.90 -13.71 -1.51
CA TYR A 32 14.05 -14.16 -2.29
C TYR A 32 15.15 -14.64 -1.33
N PRO A 33 16.11 -15.46 -1.79
CA PRO A 33 17.22 -15.89 -0.94
C PRO A 33 18.04 -14.71 -0.39
N ALA A 34 18.40 -14.78 0.88
CA ALA A 34 19.28 -13.77 1.50
C ALA A 34 20.66 -13.78 0.80
N GLY A 35 21.16 -12.59 0.52
CA GLY A 35 22.41 -12.37 -0.25
C GLY A 35 22.18 -12.11 -1.73
N ASP A 36 21.02 -12.44 -2.27
CA ASP A 36 20.70 -12.11 -3.66
C ASP A 36 20.58 -10.60 -3.87
N SER A 37 20.97 -10.18 -5.08
CA SER A 37 20.70 -8.81 -5.54
C SER A 37 19.24 -8.69 -5.96
N ILE A 38 18.53 -7.62 -5.53
CA ILE A 38 17.15 -7.39 -5.95
C ILE A 38 17.02 -7.25 -7.48
N GLY A 39 18.09 -6.89 -8.18
CA GLY A 39 18.14 -6.85 -9.65
C GLY A 39 17.91 -8.21 -10.29
N ALA A 40 18.25 -9.32 -9.63
CA ALA A 40 17.95 -10.67 -10.10
C ALA A 40 16.45 -11.01 -10.03
N HIS A 41 15.64 -10.18 -9.35
CA HIS A 41 14.23 -10.40 -9.05
C HIS A 41 13.31 -9.30 -9.63
N GLY A 42 13.71 -8.77 -10.81
CA GLY A 42 12.88 -7.85 -11.57
C GLY A 42 12.94 -6.38 -11.14
N TRP A 43 13.93 -6.01 -10.30
CA TRP A 43 14.29 -4.61 -10.08
C TRP A 43 15.30 -4.17 -11.14
N ASN A 44 15.12 -2.96 -11.65
CA ASN A 44 16.02 -2.36 -12.64
C ASN A 44 16.95 -1.36 -11.95
N TRP A 45 18.21 -1.29 -12.42
CA TRP A 45 19.19 -0.33 -11.92
C TRP A 45 19.08 1.00 -12.65
N ASN A 46 19.15 2.11 -11.90
CA ASN A 46 19.24 3.45 -12.47
C ASN A 46 20.68 3.86 -12.81
N THR A 47 21.63 3.38 -12.03
CA THR A 47 23.04 3.77 -12.13
C THR A 47 23.92 2.55 -11.83
N GLY A 48 24.93 2.32 -12.64
CA GLY A 48 26.03 1.36 -12.41
C GLY A 48 25.66 -0.01 -11.81
N THR A 49 26.67 -0.73 -11.33
CA THR A 49 26.49 -2.07 -10.71
C THR A 49 27.31 -2.26 -9.43
N THR A 50 27.75 -1.15 -8.80
CA THR A 50 28.55 -1.20 -7.57
C THR A 50 27.65 -1.08 -6.34
N ASN A 51 27.92 -1.86 -5.28
CA ASN A 51 27.16 -1.86 -4.04
C ASN A 51 25.66 -2.03 -4.29
N THR A 52 25.28 -3.08 -5.02
CA THR A 52 23.86 -3.39 -5.29
C THR A 52 23.05 -3.58 -4.01
N ILE A 53 21.78 -3.28 -4.06
CA ILE A 53 20.86 -3.53 -2.95
C ILE A 53 20.66 -5.04 -2.82
N LEU A 54 20.94 -5.59 -1.64
CA LEU A 54 20.87 -7.01 -1.35
C LEU A 54 19.67 -7.36 -0.48
N VAL A 55 19.13 -8.53 -0.72
CA VAL A 55 18.15 -9.19 0.16
C VAL A 55 18.84 -9.56 1.48
N THR A 56 18.19 -9.26 2.58
CA THR A 56 18.66 -9.59 3.94
C THR A 56 17.58 -10.32 4.74
N SER A 57 18.01 -11.24 5.59
CA SER A 57 17.12 -12.01 6.47
C SER A 57 17.36 -11.62 7.94
N PRO A 58 16.33 -11.63 8.78
CA PRO A 58 14.92 -11.84 8.47
C PRO A 58 14.25 -10.59 7.87
N GLY A 59 13.00 -10.74 7.42
CA GLY A 59 12.10 -9.62 7.13
C GLY A 59 11.78 -8.80 8.37
N LEU A 60 11.30 -7.57 8.17
CA LEU A 60 10.87 -6.70 9.25
C LEU A 60 9.50 -7.14 9.78
N SER A 61 9.25 -6.84 11.04
CA SER A 61 7.96 -7.12 11.69
C SER A 61 7.37 -5.85 12.28
N TYR A 62 6.06 -5.68 12.08
CA TYR A 62 5.29 -4.57 12.65
C TYR A 62 3.84 -4.99 12.87
N SER A 63 3.32 -4.86 14.07
CA SER A 63 1.97 -5.31 14.43
C SER A 63 0.88 -4.58 13.65
N GLY A 64 0.03 -5.33 12.95
CA GLY A 64 -1.11 -4.81 12.16
C GLY A 64 -0.76 -4.35 10.75
N TYR A 65 0.49 -4.53 10.28
CA TYR A 65 0.83 -4.28 8.89
C TYR A 65 0.73 -5.60 8.08
N PRO A 66 0.00 -5.64 6.96
CA PRO A 66 -0.31 -6.89 6.26
C PRO A 66 0.90 -7.67 5.76
N LEU A 67 1.96 -6.97 5.36
CA LEU A 67 3.20 -7.58 4.87
C LEU A 67 4.24 -7.84 5.97
N SER A 68 3.85 -7.68 7.25
CA SER A 68 4.72 -7.87 8.40
C SER A 68 5.16 -9.32 8.59
N GLY A 69 6.47 -9.55 8.69
CA GLY A 69 7.05 -10.87 8.92
C GLY A 69 6.88 -11.82 7.74
N ILE A 70 6.57 -11.32 6.54
CA ILE A 70 6.44 -12.09 5.31
C ILE A 70 7.72 -11.91 4.49
N GLY A 71 8.33 -13.03 4.08
CA GLY A 71 9.54 -13.02 3.26
C GLY A 71 10.78 -12.51 4.01
N ASN A 72 11.65 -11.84 3.27
CA ASN A 72 12.88 -11.22 3.74
C ASN A 72 12.75 -9.69 3.64
N SER A 73 13.84 -8.97 3.77
CA SER A 73 13.90 -7.52 3.62
C SER A 73 15.02 -7.14 2.64
N CYS A 74 15.17 -5.87 2.30
CA CYS A 74 16.38 -5.44 1.60
C CYS A 74 17.15 -4.37 2.37
N ARG A 75 18.47 -4.38 2.18
CA ARG A 75 19.43 -3.48 2.82
C ARG A 75 19.83 -2.36 1.88
N LEU A 76 19.53 -1.12 2.27
CA LEU A 76 20.06 0.07 1.65
C LEU A 76 21.29 0.54 2.45
N ARG A 77 22.41 0.71 1.75
CA ARG A 77 23.64 1.26 2.32
C ARG A 77 23.68 2.77 2.09
N ASN A 78 24.58 3.44 2.74
CA ASN A 78 24.77 4.88 2.58
C ASN A 78 25.41 5.29 1.23
N ASN A 79 25.75 4.34 0.36
CA ASN A 79 26.18 4.58 -1.01
C ASN A 79 25.97 3.32 -1.86
N GLY A 80 25.72 3.50 -3.13
CA GLY A 80 25.56 2.39 -4.07
C GLY A 80 24.60 2.72 -5.20
N ASN A 81 24.11 1.69 -5.86
CA ASN A 81 23.17 1.83 -6.97
C ASN A 81 21.77 2.09 -6.49
N ASP A 82 21.08 2.91 -7.23
CA ASP A 82 19.62 3.09 -7.10
C ASP A 82 18.89 2.06 -7.94
N ALA A 83 17.77 1.59 -7.46
CA ALA A 83 16.93 0.62 -8.15
C ALA A 83 15.48 1.09 -8.24
N TYR A 84 14.76 0.62 -9.27
CA TYR A 84 13.33 0.86 -9.40
C TYR A 84 12.58 -0.39 -9.86
N LYS A 85 11.31 -0.49 -9.48
CA LYS A 85 10.39 -1.54 -9.93
C LYS A 85 9.06 -0.92 -10.33
N GLY A 86 8.48 -1.40 -11.45
CA GLY A 86 7.23 -0.89 -11.99
C GLY A 86 6.02 -1.47 -11.27
N PHE A 87 4.93 -0.68 -11.22
CA PHE A 87 3.59 -1.09 -10.86
C PHE A 87 2.58 -0.55 -11.87
N THR A 88 1.31 -0.99 -11.77
CA THR A 88 0.24 -0.45 -12.64
C THR A 88 0.11 1.05 -12.43
N ALA A 89 0.46 1.83 -13.45
CA ALA A 89 0.49 3.29 -13.37
C ALA A 89 -0.90 3.87 -13.09
N ASP A 90 -0.94 4.91 -12.27
CA ASP A 90 -2.16 5.60 -11.89
C ASP A 90 -1.97 7.12 -11.90
N SER A 91 -3.05 7.84 -12.19
CA SER A 91 -3.10 9.31 -12.30
C SER A 91 -4.40 9.90 -11.74
N ILE A 92 -5.21 9.11 -11.02
CA ILE A 92 -6.56 9.52 -10.62
C ILE A 92 -6.76 9.29 -9.11
N GLY A 93 -7.33 10.29 -8.44
CA GLY A 93 -7.66 10.24 -7.02
C GLY A 93 -6.43 10.18 -6.14
N ALA A 94 -6.21 9.12 -5.39
CA ALA A 94 -5.03 8.97 -4.55
C ALA A 94 -4.37 7.60 -4.73
N ILE A 95 -3.06 7.56 -4.51
CA ILE A 95 -2.29 6.35 -4.27
C ILE A 95 -1.61 6.44 -2.90
N TYR A 96 -1.46 5.29 -2.27
CA TYR A 96 -0.78 5.13 -0.99
C TYR A 96 0.41 4.21 -1.19
N PHE A 97 1.60 4.73 -0.91
CA PHE A 97 2.84 3.95 -0.86
C PHE A 97 3.18 3.67 0.60
N SER A 98 3.05 2.42 1.02
CA SER A 98 3.35 2.01 2.38
C SER A 98 4.50 1.01 2.43
N PHE A 99 5.29 1.03 3.52
CA PHE A 99 6.40 0.13 3.76
C PHE A 99 6.84 0.14 5.22
N MET A 100 7.53 -0.91 5.64
CA MET A 100 8.28 -0.94 6.90
C MET A 100 9.69 -0.44 6.67
N VAL A 101 10.22 0.33 7.63
CA VAL A 101 11.61 0.82 7.61
C VAL A 101 12.24 0.77 8.99
N LYS A 102 13.50 0.33 9.04
CA LYS A 102 14.36 0.39 10.21
C LYS A 102 15.67 1.10 9.82
N VAL A 103 15.86 2.31 10.32
CA VAL A 103 17.06 3.11 10.05
C VAL A 103 18.13 2.79 11.09
N ASP A 104 19.30 2.32 10.64
CA ASP A 104 20.41 1.97 11.52
C ASP A 104 21.34 3.16 11.74
N SER A 105 21.50 4.01 10.74
CA SER A 105 22.25 5.27 10.85
C SER A 105 21.75 6.30 9.85
N ALA A 106 21.85 7.57 10.22
CA ALA A 106 21.54 8.70 9.34
C ALA A 106 22.63 9.77 9.46
N LYS A 107 22.71 10.68 8.50
CA LYS A 107 23.61 11.81 8.48
C LYS A 107 22.84 13.09 8.77
N SER A 108 23.50 14.11 9.31
CA SER A 108 22.88 15.40 9.64
C SER A 108 22.33 16.14 8.41
N ALA A 109 22.99 16.01 7.26
CA ALA A 109 22.49 16.56 6.00
C ALA A 109 21.21 15.85 5.54
N GLY A 110 21.12 14.52 5.76
CA GLY A 110 20.02 13.69 5.32
C GLY A 110 19.95 13.46 3.81
N ASP A 111 19.31 12.38 3.41
CA ASP A 111 19.01 12.10 2.00
C ASP A 111 17.73 11.26 1.91
N TYR A 112 17.12 11.24 0.71
CA TYR A 112 15.96 10.38 0.48
C TYR A 112 16.42 8.98 0.08
N PHE A 113 15.63 8.00 0.50
CA PHE A 113 15.91 6.58 0.26
C PHE A 113 14.76 5.85 -0.45
N ALA A 114 13.58 6.44 -0.47
CA ALA A 114 12.41 5.93 -1.19
C ALA A 114 11.72 7.07 -1.92
N ALA A 115 11.18 6.77 -3.10
CA ALA A 115 10.46 7.72 -3.93
C ALA A 115 9.49 7.01 -4.87
N LEU A 116 8.58 7.78 -5.46
CA LEU A 116 7.79 7.36 -6.61
C LEU A 116 8.32 8.03 -7.87
N ILE A 117 8.14 7.37 -9.04
CA ILE A 117 8.59 7.87 -10.34
C ILE A 117 7.48 7.68 -11.37
N PRO A 118 7.31 8.61 -12.32
CA PRO A 118 6.45 8.39 -13.49
C PRO A 118 6.83 7.13 -14.28
N PRO A 119 5.88 6.46 -14.95
CA PRO A 119 6.12 5.18 -15.61
C PRO A 119 7.14 5.25 -16.76
N THR A 120 7.34 6.43 -17.33
CA THR A 120 8.27 6.65 -18.45
C THR A 120 9.62 7.23 -18.05
N SER A 121 9.79 7.62 -16.77
CA SER A 121 11.03 8.24 -16.26
C SER A 121 11.83 7.27 -15.39
N THR A 122 13.13 7.46 -15.34
CA THR A 122 14.04 6.81 -14.37
C THR A 122 14.73 7.81 -13.44
N THR A 123 14.55 9.11 -13.68
CA THR A 123 15.28 10.17 -12.96
C THR A 123 14.38 11.23 -12.33
N LEU A 124 13.10 11.26 -12.68
CA LEU A 124 12.14 12.22 -12.12
C LEU A 124 11.57 11.66 -10.81
N TYR A 125 12.33 11.80 -9.73
CA TYR A 125 11.91 11.34 -8.41
C TYR A 125 10.89 12.28 -7.80
N THR A 126 9.74 11.75 -7.45
CA THR A 126 8.62 12.41 -6.78
C THR A 126 8.30 11.68 -5.48
N ALA A 127 7.58 12.32 -4.58
CA ALA A 127 7.23 11.73 -3.28
C ALA A 127 8.47 11.19 -2.53
N ARG A 128 9.53 12.00 -2.46
CA ARG A 128 10.80 11.62 -1.84
C ARG A 128 10.66 11.55 -0.34
N PHE A 129 11.03 10.42 0.24
CA PHE A 129 11.02 10.22 1.68
C PHE A 129 12.44 10.13 2.22
N TYR A 130 12.74 11.00 3.18
CA TYR A 130 14.07 11.26 3.72
C TYR A 130 14.25 10.71 5.13
N ALA A 131 15.51 10.45 5.48
CA ALA A 131 15.93 10.27 6.86
C ALA A 131 17.18 11.10 7.15
N LYS A 132 17.23 11.76 8.32
CA LYS A 132 18.42 12.48 8.80
C LYS A 132 18.62 12.32 10.30
N ASP A 133 19.85 12.48 10.74
CA ASP A 133 20.16 12.74 12.14
C ASP A 133 19.79 14.16 12.52
N SER A 134 19.05 14.34 13.59
CA SER A 134 18.58 15.61 14.10
C SER A 134 18.85 15.71 15.59
N LEU A 135 20.01 16.23 15.94
CA LEU A 135 20.45 16.46 17.33
C LEU A 135 20.42 15.19 18.21
N GLY A 136 20.88 14.07 17.62
CA GLY A 136 20.95 12.77 18.30
C GLY A 136 19.70 11.92 18.25
N GLY A 137 18.67 12.36 17.52
CA GLY A 137 17.47 11.59 17.18
C GLY A 137 17.29 11.44 15.69
N LEU A 138 16.46 10.49 15.28
CA LEU A 138 16.08 10.30 13.88
C LEU A 138 14.92 11.23 13.51
N ALA A 139 15.06 11.97 12.41
CA ALA A 139 13.99 12.72 11.78
C ALA A 139 13.69 12.16 10.38
N PHE A 140 12.41 12.08 10.03
CA PHE A 140 11.96 11.75 8.70
C PHE A 140 11.53 13.00 7.95
N GLY A 141 11.63 12.99 6.63
CA GLY A 141 11.29 14.12 5.78
C GLY A 141 10.52 13.73 4.53
N LEU A 142 9.76 14.67 4.00
CA LEU A 142 8.97 14.53 2.79
C LEU A 142 9.23 15.72 1.86
N SER A 143 9.41 15.45 0.57
CA SER A 143 9.46 16.45 -0.49
C SER A 143 8.65 15.97 -1.69
N LYS A 144 7.83 16.85 -2.29
CA LYS A 144 7.01 16.50 -3.47
C LYS A 144 7.88 16.29 -4.71
N SER A 145 8.89 17.15 -4.90
CA SER A 145 9.81 17.08 -6.04
C SER A 145 11.25 17.40 -5.61
N THR A 146 12.07 17.98 -6.49
CA THR A 146 13.43 18.42 -6.14
C THR A 146 13.39 19.48 -5.04
N ALA A 147 14.32 19.42 -4.08
CA ALA A 147 14.40 20.32 -2.93
C ALA A 147 14.41 21.83 -3.31
N ALA A 148 14.87 22.16 -4.50
CA ALA A 148 14.90 23.55 -4.98
C ALA A 148 13.52 24.17 -5.22
N ALA A 149 12.48 23.36 -5.46
CA ALA A 149 11.17 23.85 -5.89
C ALA A 149 10.10 23.88 -4.79
N GLY A 150 10.27 23.19 -3.65
CA GLY A 150 9.23 23.11 -2.61
C GLY A 150 9.75 22.85 -1.20
N GLY A 151 11.06 22.66 -1.06
CA GLY A 151 11.69 22.35 0.22
C GLY A 151 11.50 20.90 0.67
N ILE A 152 12.13 20.56 1.78
CA ILE A 152 11.99 19.29 2.48
C ILE A 152 11.36 19.58 3.84
N PHE A 153 10.23 18.98 4.11
CA PHE A 153 9.54 19.13 5.38
C PHE A 153 9.95 17.96 6.29
N TYR A 154 10.58 18.28 7.41
CA TYR A 154 11.06 17.27 8.37
C TYR A 154 10.19 17.23 9.62
N THR A 155 10.08 16.05 10.22
CA THR A 155 9.64 15.88 11.60
C THR A 155 10.69 16.43 12.57
N GLY A 156 10.34 16.58 13.85
CA GLY A 156 11.35 16.69 14.91
C GLY A 156 12.19 15.41 15.02
N GLY A 157 13.33 15.48 15.72
CA GLY A 157 14.22 14.33 16.00
C GLY A 157 13.64 13.37 17.05
N ASN A 158 12.38 12.99 16.93
CA ASN A 158 11.64 12.23 17.96
C ASN A 158 11.59 10.73 17.65
N TYR A 159 12.22 10.29 16.59
CA TYR A 159 12.28 8.87 16.19
C TYR A 159 13.60 8.27 16.65
N THR A 160 13.62 6.95 16.82
CA THR A 160 14.76 6.20 17.35
C THR A 160 15.38 5.33 16.28
N LEU A 161 16.71 5.36 16.16
CA LEU A 161 17.46 4.44 15.30
C LEU A 161 17.24 2.99 15.77
N GLY A 162 17.26 2.05 14.82
CA GLY A 162 17.06 0.62 15.11
C GLY A 162 15.60 0.20 15.38
N THR A 163 14.67 1.14 15.44
CA THR A 163 13.24 0.87 15.60
C THR A 163 12.57 0.71 14.22
N THR A 164 11.68 -0.29 14.10
CA THR A 164 10.87 -0.47 12.90
C THR A 164 9.66 0.47 12.94
N TYR A 165 9.48 1.22 11.88
CA TYR A 165 8.33 2.09 11.63
C TYR A 165 7.57 1.62 10.41
N VAL A 166 6.24 1.84 10.39
CA VAL A 166 5.45 1.80 9.15
C VAL A 166 5.28 3.24 8.67
N VAL A 167 5.60 3.44 7.41
CA VAL A 167 5.44 4.70 6.70
C VAL A 167 4.37 4.55 5.65
N VAL A 168 3.47 5.52 5.54
CA VAL A 168 2.45 5.60 4.49
C VAL A 168 2.54 6.97 3.85
N ILE A 169 2.96 7.01 2.60
CA ILE A 169 2.98 8.22 1.76
C ILE A 169 1.71 8.21 0.92
N LYS A 170 0.89 9.24 1.03
CA LYS A 170 -0.30 9.46 0.20
C LYS A 170 0.02 10.54 -0.82
N TYR A 171 -0.13 10.22 -2.11
CA TYR A 171 -0.10 11.17 -3.21
C TYR A 171 -1.50 11.34 -3.77
N ILE A 172 -1.99 12.57 -3.84
CA ILE A 172 -3.34 12.93 -4.30
C ILE A 172 -3.18 13.68 -5.62
N PHE A 173 -3.71 13.10 -6.69
CA PHE A 173 -3.77 13.70 -8.00
C PHE A 173 -4.96 14.67 -8.08
N ASN A 174 -4.68 15.95 -8.25
CA ASN A 174 -5.67 17.00 -8.48
C ASN A 174 -5.60 17.48 -9.92
N THR A 175 -6.70 17.98 -10.45
CA THR A 175 -6.83 18.42 -11.84
C THR A 175 -7.15 19.91 -11.97
N GLY A 176 -7.12 20.65 -10.87
CA GLY A 176 -7.48 22.08 -10.85
C GLY A 176 -6.37 22.97 -11.40
N SER A 177 -5.11 22.57 -11.27
CA SER A 177 -3.94 23.31 -11.78
C SER A 177 -2.78 22.36 -12.07
N THR A 178 -1.64 22.90 -12.47
CA THR A 178 -0.40 22.13 -12.72
C THR A 178 0.47 21.99 -11.46
N THR A 179 0.01 22.46 -10.29
CA THR A 179 0.81 22.50 -9.05
C THR A 179 0.00 22.17 -7.79
N ASP A 180 -1.22 21.67 -7.93
CA ASP A 180 -2.17 21.43 -6.84
C ASP A 180 -2.22 20.00 -6.30
N ASP A 181 -1.44 19.07 -6.85
CA ASP A 181 -1.30 17.74 -6.26
C ASP A 181 -0.76 17.86 -4.84
N VAL A 182 -1.30 17.01 -3.96
CA VAL A 182 -1.04 17.05 -2.53
C VAL A 182 -0.35 15.79 -2.06
N MET A 183 0.61 15.94 -1.15
CA MET A 183 1.24 14.81 -0.49
C MET A 183 1.11 14.90 1.02
N ASN A 184 0.83 13.76 1.62
CA ASN A 184 0.84 13.55 3.06
C ASN A 184 1.72 12.35 3.40
N VAL A 185 2.31 12.34 4.59
CA VAL A 185 2.93 11.14 5.14
C VAL A 185 2.44 10.87 6.55
N TYR A 186 2.22 9.60 6.85
CA TYR A 186 1.87 9.08 8.16
C TYR A 186 2.97 8.12 8.60
N ILE A 187 3.45 8.25 9.84
CA ILE A 187 4.53 7.43 10.40
C ILE A 187 4.07 6.85 11.71
N PHE A 188 4.15 5.52 11.84
CA PHE A 188 3.66 4.79 12.99
C PHE A 188 4.79 4.03 13.67
N SER A 189 4.89 4.17 14.99
CA SER A 189 5.80 3.41 15.86
C SER A 189 5.12 2.25 16.59
N ALA A 190 3.78 2.25 16.66
CA ALA A 190 2.99 1.22 17.32
C ALA A 190 1.59 1.14 16.72
N GLY A 191 1.26 -0.02 16.09
CA GLY A 191 -0.04 -0.29 15.50
C GLY A 191 -0.40 0.61 14.30
N LEU A 192 -1.39 0.18 13.53
CA LEU A 192 -1.98 0.95 12.44
C LEU A 192 -3.44 1.25 12.77
N PRO A 193 -3.93 2.49 12.61
CA PRO A 193 -5.33 2.81 12.80
C PRO A 193 -6.17 2.22 11.66
N ALA A 194 -7.35 1.69 11.97
CA ALA A 194 -8.27 1.09 11.01
C ALA A 194 -8.76 2.06 9.91
N SER A 195 -8.72 3.37 10.19
CA SER A 195 -9.04 4.43 9.24
C SER A 195 -7.89 5.41 9.09
N GLU A 196 -7.82 6.08 7.93
CA GLU A 196 -6.82 7.13 7.70
C GLU A 196 -6.92 8.22 8.78
N PRO A 197 -5.79 8.58 9.45
CA PRO A 197 -5.80 9.67 10.41
C PRO A 197 -6.17 11.01 9.76
N VAL A 198 -6.94 11.82 10.45
CA VAL A 198 -7.35 13.15 9.99
C VAL A 198 -6.14 14.07 9.76
N SER A 199 -5.10 13.95 10.61
CA SER A 199 -3.89 14.77 10.51
C SER A 199 -2.71 13.91 10.10
N PRO A 200 -2.00 14.23 9.00
CA PRO A 200 -0.75 13.57 8.64
C PRO A 200 0.37 13.92 9.62
N THR A 201 1.41 13.09 9.66
CA THR A 201 2.65 13.38 10.39
C THR A 201 3.41 14.53 9.72
N ILE A 202 3.46 14.54 8.39
CA ILE A 202 3.96 15.66 7.56
C ILE A 202 2.96 15.89 6.43
N GLY A 203 2.60 17.12 6.20
CA GLY A 203 1.71 17.53 5.11
C GLY A 203 0.58 18.45 5.59
N PRO A 204 -0.25 18.96 4.67
CA PRO A 204 -0.17 18.76 3.22
C PRO A 204 1.05 19.47 2.58
N VAL A 205 1.76 18.77 1.69
CA VAL A 205 2.85 19.32 0.89
C VAL A 205 2.36 19.54 -0.55
N THR A 206 2.44 20.76 -1.03
CA THR A 206 1.95 21.23 -2.34
C THR A 206 2.98 22.14 -3.02
N GLY A 207 2.60 22.80 -4.09
CA GLY A 207 3.32 23.99 -4.62
C GLY A 207 4.45 23.70 -5.62
N THR A 208 4.61 22.44 -6.05
CA THR A 208 5.53 22.09 -7.14
C THR A 208 4.75 21.42 -8.28
N ALA A 209 5.40 21.23 -9.45
CA ALA A 209 4.77 20.60 -10.60
C ALA A 209 4.10 19.26 -10.23
N ASN A 210 2.91 19.06 -10.77
CA ASN A 210 2.15 17.81 -10.64
C ASN A 210 2.76 16.73 -11.52
N GLU A 211 2.60 15.48 -11.10
CA GLU A 211 2.92 14.33 -11.94
C GLU A 211 1.67 13.89 -12.71
N GLY A 212 1.82 13.60 -14.01
CA GLY A 212 0.71 13.12 -14.83
C GLY A 212 0.28 11.70 -14.48
N ALA A 213 1.22 10.87 -14.07
CA ALA A 213 0.98 9.52 -13.56
C ALA A 213 2.20 9.05 -12.77
N LEU A 214 1.97 8.17 -11.78
CA LEU A 214 3.04 7.45 -11.05
C LEU A 214 2.92 5.96 -11.34
N GLY A 215 4.04 5.28 -11.58
CA GLY A 215 4.05 3.89 -12.01
C GLY A 215 5.31 3.11 -11.63
N ARG A 216 6.20 3.70 -10.82
CA ARG A 216 7.42 3.03 -10.33
C ARG A 216 7.73 3.42 -8.91
N ILE A 217 8.23 2.45 -8.14
CA ILE A 217 8.89 2.68 -6.84
C ILE A 217 10.38 2.77 -7.09
N ALA A 218 11.05 3.71 -6.44
CA ALA A 218 12.51 3.81 -6.42
C ALA A 218 13.05 3.62 -5.01
N LEU A 219 14.12 2.84 -4.89
CA LEU A 219 14.96 2.70 -3.71
C LEU A 219 16.34 3.28 -4.02
N ARG A 220 16.81 4.19 -3.15
CA ARG A 220 18.01 4.98 -3.40
C ARG A 220 19.05 4.81 -2.30
N GLN A 221 20.31 4.64 -2.72
CA GLN A 221 21.45 4.52 -1.81
C GLN A 221 22.31 5.81 -1.72
N GLY A 222 22.02 6.84 -2.47
CA GLY A 222 22.60 8.19 -2.37
C GLY A 222 24.12 8.27 -2.28
N SER A 223 24.62 9.21 -1.48
CA SER A 223 26.06 9.41 -1.25
C SER A 223 26.43 9.14 0.21
N ALA A 224 27.67 8.66 0.44
CA ALA A 224 28.18 8.36 1.78
C ALA A 224 28.13 9.53 2.77
N ALA A 225 28.16 10.75 2.25
CA ALA A 225 28.09 11.97 3.08
C ALA A 225 26.69 12.26 3.60
N ASN A 226 25.63 11.85 2.89
CA ASN A 226 24.27 12.32 3.15
C ASN A 226 23.29 11.14 3.42
N ALA A 227 23.47 10.00 2.74
CA ALA A 227 22.47 8.95 2.73
C ALA A 227 22.42 8.15 4.05
N PRO A 228 21.23 7.71 4.47
CA PRO A 228 21.06 6.80 5.58
C PRO A 228 21.52 5.39 5.24
N SER A 229 21.73 4.57 6.26
CA SER A 229 21.85 3.13 6.15
C SER A 229 20.64 2.51 6.86
N LEU A 230 19.89 1.65 6.16
CA LEU A 230 18.59 1.18 6.65
C LEU A 230 18.21 -0.17 6.04
N THR A 231 17.24 -0.80 6.65
CA THR A 231 16.51 -1.95 6.12
C THR A 231 15.09 -1.50 5.76
N ILE A 232 14.60 -1.91 4.60
CA ILE A 232 13.23 -1.64 4.13
C ILE A 232 12.56 -2.95 3.73
N ASP A 233 11.25 -3.05 3.97
CA ASP A 233 10.48 -4.27 3.73
C ASP A 233 8.99 -3.98 3.54
N GLY A 234 8.27 -4.96 3.00
CA GLY A 234 6.82 -4.92 2.90
C GLY A 234 6.30 -3.72 2.11
N LEU A 235 6.81 -3.49 0.89
CA LEU A 235 6.39 -2.38 0.06
C LEU A 235 5.03 -2.66 -0.56
N ARG A 236 4.08 -1.73 -0.40
CA ARG A 236 2.74 -1.83 -1.00
C ARG A 236 2.33 -0.52 -1.66
N ILE A 237 1.76 -0.61 -2.86
CA ILE A 237 1.01 0.48 -3.50
C ILE A 237 -0.47 0.12 -3.51
N SER A 238 -1.31 1.00 -2.99
CA SER A 238 -2.76 0.77 -2.93
C SER A 238 -3.56 2.03 -3.25
N LYS A 239 -4.85 1.86 -3.55
CA LYS A 239 -5.78 2.96 -3.87
C LYS A 239 -6.48 3.53 -2.65
N THR A 240 -6.51 2.80 -1.53
CA THR A 240 -7.24 3.19 -0.33
C THR A 240 -6.46 2.86 0.93
N TRP A 241 -6.76 3.58 2.01
CA TRP A 241 -6.23 3.28 3.34
C TRP A 241 -6.59 1.87 3.82
N SER A 242 -7.80 1.42 3.54
CA SER A 242 -8.26 0.08 3.95
C SER A 242 -7.36 -1.04 3.41
N ASN A 243 -6.78 -0.89 2.23
CA ASN A 243 -5.81 -1.86 1.69
C ASN A 243 -4.48 -1.90 2.45
N ILE A 244 -4.13 -0.85 3.19
CA ILE A 244 -2.91 -0.81 3.99
C ILE A 244 -3.09 -1.58 5.30
N VAL A 245 -4.33 -1.68 5.80
CA VAL A 245 -4.66 -2.23 7.12
C VAL A 245 -5.60 -3.43 7.07
N SER A 246 -6.03 -3.86 5.89
CA SER A 246 -7.18 -4.74 5.70
C SER A 246 -6.94 -6.21 6.04
N VAL A 247 -5.71 -6.70 5.98
CA VAL A 247 -5.39 -8.09 6.28
C VAL A 247 -4.31 -8.14 7.36
N ARG A 248 -4.66 -8.68 8.51
CA ARG A 248 -3.71 -8.91 9.61
C ARG A 248 -3.60 -10.40 9.88
N ASN A 249 -2.39 -10.95 9.77
CA ASN A 249 -2.12 -12.30 10.26
C ASN A 249 -2.16 -12.29 11.80
N VAL A 250 -3.11 -12.99 12.39
CA VAL A 250 -3.30 -13.06 13.83
C VAL A 250 -2.74 -14.34 14.44
N ASN A 251 -2.41 -15.34 13.60
CA ASN A 251 -1.78 -16.59 14.02
C ASN A 251 -1.10 -17.26 12.82
N SER A 252 0.16 -17.66 12.95
CA SER A 252 0.91 -18.39 11.92
C SER A 252 0.54 -19.89 11.83
N ILE A 253 -0.26 -20.42 12.77
CA ILE A 253 -0.67 -21.83 12.79
C ILE A 253 -2.14 -21.93 12.40
N ALA A 254 -2.40 -22.08 11.10
CA ALA A 254 -3.75 -22.42 10.60
C ALA A 254 -3.91 -23.94 10.54
N GLN A 255 -4.92 -24.49 11.21
CA GLN A 255 -5.22 -25.93 11.18
C GLN A 255 -6.06 -26.35 9.95
N GLY A 256 -6.53 -25.38 9.13
CA GLY A 256 -7.34 -25.67 7.96
C GLY A 256 -7.86 -24.42 7.26
N PHE A 257 -8.54 -24.62 6.14
CA PHE A 257 -9.32 -23.58 5.46
C PHE A 257 -10.62 -23.33 6.24
N ALA A 258 -10.88 -22.07 6.61
CA ALA A 258 -12.12 -21.69 7.27
C ALA A 258 -12.46 -20.23 7.00
N LEU A 259 -13.76 -19.90 6.94
CA LEU A 259 -14.31 -18.57 6.91
C LEU A 259 -15.28 -18.41 8.07
N SER A 260 -14.99 -17.51 9.00
CA SER A 260 -15.85 -17.25 10.15
C SER A 260 -17.01 -16.33 9.78
N GLN A 261 -18.11 -16.39 10.55
CA GLN A 261 -19.16 -15.38 10.49
C GLN A 261 -18.56 -14.04 10.92
N ASN A 262 -18.84 -12.98 10.14
CA ASN A 262 -18.41 -11.62 10.51
C ASN A 262 -19.01 -11.18 11.85
N TYR A 263 -18.23 -10.42 12.63
CA TYR A 263 -18.71 -9.87 13.90
C TYR A 263 -18.30 -8.39 14.05
N PRO A 264 -19.27 -7.52 14.44
CA PRO A 264 -20.70 -7.77 14.65
C PRO A 264 -21.45 -8.12 13.36
N ASN A 265 -22.59 -8.84 13.47
CA ASN A 265 -23.53 -9.08 12.39
C ASN A 265 -24.96 -9.17 13.00
N PRO A 266 -25.87 -8.20 12.78
CA PRO A 266 -25.73 -7.01 11.91
C PRO A 266 -24.64 -6.04 12.35
N PHE A 267 -24.14 -5.20 11.40
CA PHE A 267 -23.06 -4.24 11.65
C PHE A 267 -23.39 -2.82 11.15
N ASN A 268 -22.69 -1.79 11.69
CA ASN A 268 -22.83 -0.38 11.33
C ASN A 268 -21.55 0.41 11.63
N PRO A 269 -20.87 1.00 10.67
CA PRO A 269 -20.69 0.50 9.31
C PRO A 269 -19.55 -0.52 9.21
N ASN A 270 -18.89 -0.86 10.35
CA ASN A 270 -17.69 -1.72 10.39
C ASN A 270 -17.99 -3.10 10.96
N THR A 271 -17.33 -4.11 10.43
CA THR A 271 -17.33 -5.48 10.92
C THR A 271 -16.02 -6.18 10.63
N ASN A 272 -15.64 -7.18 11.44
CA ASN A 272 -14.47 -7.99 11.20
C ASN A 272 -14.85 -9.32 10.56
N ILE A 273 -14.11 -9.73 9.54
CA ILE A 273 -14.20 -11.01 8.84
C ILE A 273 -12.93 -11.80 9.16
N ASN A 274 -13.06 -12.92 9.85
CA ASN A 274 -11.94 -13.78 10.19
C ASN A 274 -11.92 -15.01 9.27
N PHE A 275 -10.74 -15.38 8.78
CA PHE A 275 -10.56 -16.58 7.97
C PHE A 275 -9.19 -17.21 8.20
N SER A 276 -9.03 -18.47 7.78
CA SER A 276 -7.75 -19.16 7.82
C SER A 276 -7.47 -19.94 6.54
N ILE A 277 -6.17 -20.02 6.18
CA ILE A 277 -5.68 -20.80 5.06
C ILE A 277 -4.55 -21.73 5.50
N PRO A 278 -4.60 -23.03 5.12
CA PRO A 278 -3.65 -24.02 5.63
C PRO A 278 -2.27 -24.00 4.96
N LYS A 279 -2.20 -23.46 3.76
CA LYS A 279 -0.99 -23.38 2.92
C LYS A 279 -0.85 -21.98 2.32
N ASN A 280 0.34 -21.66 1.81
CA ASN A 280 0.56 -20.45 1.03
C ASN A 280 -0.20 -20.55 -0.30
N GLY A 281 -0.90 -19.49 -0.71
CA GLY A 281 -1.65 -19.48 -1.95
C GLY A 281 -2.37 -18.16 -2.22
N PHE A 282 -3.07 -18.13 -3.35
CA PHE A 282 -3.85 -16.99 -3.76
C PHE A 282 -5.20 -16.96 -3.03
N VAL A 283 -5.53 -15.81 -2.45
CA VAL A 283 -6.77 -15.58 -1.71
C VAL A 283 -7.57 -14.50 -2.40
N ASN A 284 -8.84 -14.79 -2.63
CA ASN A 284 -9.82 -13.80 -3.06
C ASN A 284 -10.97 -13.77 -2.05
N LEU A 285 -11.23 -12.58 -1.48
CA LEU A 285 -12.37 -12.31 -0.59
C LEU A 285 -13.24 -11.24 -1.22
N THR A 286 -14.42 -11.60 -1.67
CA THR A 286 -15.33 -10.73 -2.45
C THR A 286 -16.68 -10.61 -1.78
N VAL A 287 -17.27 -9.40 -1.80
CA VAL A 287 -18.63 -9.11 -1.31
C VAL A 287 -19.59 -8.98 -2.47
N TYR A 288 -20.77 -9.59 -2.32
CA TYR A 288 -21.86 -9.59 -3.30
C TYR A 288 -23.14 -9.02 -2.68
N ASN A 289 -23.96 -8.38 -3.49
CA ASN A 289 -25.31 -8.00 -3.09
C ASN A 289 -26.27 -9.21 -3.13
N SER A 290 -27.55 -8.98 -2.78
CA SER A 290 -28.57 -10.04 -2.71
C SER A 290 -28.93 -10.68 -4.05
N ILE A 291 -28.58 -10.04 -5.19
CA ILE A 291 -28.81 -10.58 -6.54
C ILE A 291 -27.53 -11.19 -7.15
N GLY A 292 -26.44 -11.27 -6.36
CA GLY A 292 -25.18 -11.92 -6.77
C GLY A 292 -24.23 -11.03 -7.55
N GLU A 293 -24.46 -9.73 -7.63
CA GLU A 293 -23.50 -8.80 -8.24
C GLU A 293 -22.37 -8.48 -7.26
N GLU A 294 -21.14 -8.44 -7.74
CA GLU A 294 -19.98 -8.03 -6.97
C GLU A 294 -20.10 -6.55 -6.59
N VAL A 295 -20.05 -6.28 -5.28
CA VAL A 295 -20.09 -4.92 -4.72
C VAL A 295 -18.80 -4.54 -3.99
N GLY A 296 -17.84 -5.46 -3.90
CA GLY A 296 -16.51 -5.18 -3.35
C GLY A 296 -15.60 -6.38 -3.43
N ASN A 297 -14.37 -6.16 -3.91
CA ASN A 297 -13.28 -7.12 -3.79
C ASN A 297 -12.38 -6.67 -2.64
N LEU A 298 -12.34 -7.45 -1.58
CA LEU A 298 -11.69 -7.07 -0.32
C LEU A 298 -10.23 -7.54 -0.26
N ILE A 299 -9.97 -8.75 -0.77
CA ILE A 299 -8.64 -9.36 -0.82
C ILE A 299 -8.50 -10.02 -2.18
N ASN A 300 -7.36 -9.81 -2.84
CA ASN A 300 -7.05 -10.42 -4.13
C ASN A 300 -5.53 -10.55 -4.29
N GLU A 301 -4.91 -11.39 -3.44
CA GLU A 301 -3.47 -11.49 -3.31
C GLU A 301 -2.99 -12.85 -2.81
N ASN A 302 -1.67 -13.10 -2.93
CA ASN A 302 -1.05 -14.27 -2.33
C ASN A 302 -0.80 -14.03 -0.84
N LEU A 303 -1.29 -14.96 -0.01
CA LEU A 303 -1.07 -14.96 1.44
C LEU A 303 -0.31 -16.22 1.88
N ASN A 304 0.44 -16.12 2.97
CA ASN A 304 1.06 -17.26 3.62
C ASN A 304 0.01 -18.03 4.42
N SER A 305 0.31 -19.30 4.76
CA SER A 305 -0.54 -20.06 5.68
C SER A 305 -0.71 -19.29 7.00
N GLY A 306 -1.93 -19.27 7.52
CA GLY A 306 -2.21 -18.52 8.75
C GLY A 306 -3.68 -18.22 8.94
N SER A 307 -4.00 -17.58 10.07
CA SER A 307 -5.31 -17.02 10.37
C SER A 307 -5.27 -15.51 10.20
N TYR A 308 -6.31 -14.95 9.62
CA TYR A 308 -6.39 -13.57 9.18
C TYR A 308 -7.65 -12.88 9.69
N ASP A 309 -7.55 -11.61 9.95
CA ASP A 309 -8.63 -10.70 10.34
C ASP A 309 -8.72 -9.54 9.35
N TYR A 310 -9.87 -9.35 8.75
CA TYR A 310 -10.15 -8.27 7.80
C TYR A 310 -11.22 -7.34 8.36
N ASN A 311 -10.89 -6.07 8.54
CA ASN A 311 -11.87 -5.05 8.94
C ASN A 311 -12.60 -4.51 7.70
N PHE A 312 -13.88 -4.86 7.56
CA PHE A 312 -14.73 -4.41 6.46
C PHE A 312 -15.55 -3.19 6.87
N ASN A 313 -15.47 -2.13 6.05
CA ASN A 313 -16.26 -0.91 6.20
C ASN A 313 -17.30 -0.83 5.08
N GLY A 314 -18.58 -0.98 5.45
CA GLY A 314 -19.72 -0.91 4.54
C GLY A 314 -20.32 0.50 4.37
N SER A 315 -19.61 1.58 4.72
CA SER A 315 -20.15 2.96 4.66
C SER A 315 -20.60 3.39 3.25
N SER A 316 -20.02 2.82 2.19
CA SER A 316 -20.39 3.07 0.80
C SER A 316 -21.62 2.28 0.32
N LEU A 317 -22.05 1.25 1.09
CA LEU A 317 -23.16 0.37 0.73
C LEU A 317 -24.44 0.83 1.42
N ASN A 318 -25.61 0.51 0.85
CA ASN A 318 -26.90 0.73 1.48
C ASN A 318 -27.19 -0.31 2.57
N SER A 319 -28.08 0.01 3.52
CA SER A 319 -28.58 -1.01 4.47
C SER A 319 -29.19 -2.18 3.70
N GLY A 320 -28.84 -3.42 4.09
CA GLY A 320 -29.31 -4.59 3.36
C GLY A 320 -28.56 -5.88 3.69
N VAL A 321 -28.94 -6.92 2.98
CA VAL A 321 -28.30 -8.24 3.04
C VAL A 321 -27.27 -8.35 1.93
N TYR A 322 -26.08 -8.79 2.30
CA TYR A 322 -24.95 -9.06 1.42
C TYR A 322 -24.39 -10.45 1.72
N PHE A 323 -23.53 -10.91 0.83
CA PHE A 323 -22.77 -12.17 0.98
C PHE A 323 -21.30 -11.89 0.76
N TYR A 324 -20.42 -12.55 1.50
CA TYR A 324 -18.99 -12.52 1.22
C TYR A 324 -18.51 -13.93 1.00
N ARG A 325 -17.64 -14.06 -0.02
CA ARG A 325 -17.09 -15.34 -0.45
C ARG A 325 -15.57 -15.29 -0.36
N LEU A 326 -15.02 -16.25 0.35
CA LEU A 326 -13.59 -16.53 0.36
C LEU A 326 -13.29 -17.65 -0.63
N THR A 327 -12.37 -17.41 -1.55
CA THR A 327 -11.78 -18.42 -2.43
C THR A 327 -10.28 -18.47 -2.17
N PHE A 328 -9.77 -19.67 -1.91
CA PHE A 328 -8.36 -19.93 -1.70
C PHE A 328 -7.88 -20.92 -2.76
N SER A 329 -6.77 -20.61 -3.44
CA SER A 329 -6.14 -21.46 -4.45
C SER A 329 -4.69 -21.72 -4.04
N ALA A 330 -4.37 -22.94 -3.66
CA ALA A 330 -3.01 -23.37 -3.37
C ALA A 330 -2.19 -23.47 -4.67
N LYS A 331 -0.87 -23.32 -4.58
CA LYS A 331 0.03 -23.48 -5.74
C LYS A 331 -0.04 -24.87 -6.39
N GLU A 332 -0.49 -25.87 -5.66
CA GLU A 332 -0.64 -27.27 -6.10
C GLU A 332 -2.00 -27.57 -6.77
N GLY A 333 -2.84 -26.53 -6.98
CA GLY A 333 -4.11 -26.65 -7.70
C GLY A 333 -5.35 -26.91 -6.85
N ASP A 334 -5.21 -27.09 -5.54
CA ASP A 334 -6.37 -27.22 -4.63
C ASP A 334 -7.10 -25.88 -4.52
N VAL A 335 -8.42 -25.86 -4.77
CA VAL A 335 -9.27 -24.68 -4.60
C VAL A 335 -10.30 -24.96 -3.50
N SER A 336 -10.37 -24.05 -2.53
CA SER A 336 -11.38 -24.08 -1.47
C SER A 336 -12.21 -22.80 -1.53
N THR A 337 -13.53 -22.91 -1.33
CA THR A 337 -14.44 -21.76 -1.36
C THR A 337 -15.48 -21.89 -0.25
N GLU A 338 -15.73 -20.78 0.45
CA GLU A 338 -16.80 -20.68 1.45
C GLU A 338 -17.49 -19.31 1.34
N THR A 339 -18.82 -19.29 1.61
CA THR A 339 -19.63 -18.06 1.54
C THR A 339 -20.42 -17.89 2.83
N LYS A 340 -20.44 -16.67 3.35
CA LYS A 340 -21.23 -16.27 4.54
C LYS A 340 -22.11 -15.07 4.21
N LYS A 341 -23.16 -14.88 5.03
CA LYS A 341 -24.07 -13.75 4.93
C LYS A 341 -23.66 -12.64 5.90
N LEU A 342 -23.75 -11.37 5.47
CA LEU A 342 -23.62 -10.20 6.33
C LEU A 342 -24.83 -9.26 6.19
N ILE A 343 -25.17 -8.55 7.26
CA ILE A 343 -26.32 -7.64 7.32
C ILE A 343 -25.81 -6.28 7.76
N LEU A 344 -25.93 -5.29 6.85
CA LEU A 344 -25.60 -3.90 7.13
C LEU A 344 -26.85 -3.12 7.57
N LEU A 345 -26.75 -2.46 8.70
CA LEU A 345 -27.77 -1.54 9.22
C LEU A 345 -27.14 -0.15 9.36
N LYS A 346 -27.71 0.84 8.74
CA LYS A 346 -27.33 2.26 8.91
C LYS A 346 -28.41 2.97 9.69
#